data_c8619bfb7a3f96469aef651a9c31cb7c
#
_entry.id   c8619bfb7a3f96469aef651a9c31cb7c
#
_cell.length_a   1.000
_cell.length_b   1.000
_cell.length_c   1.000
_cell.angle_alpha   90.00
_cell.angle_beta   90.00
_cell.angle_gamma   90.00
#
_symmetry.space_group_name_H-M   'P 1'
#
loop_
_entity.id
_entity.type
_entity.pdbx_description
1 polymer ?
#
loop_
_entity_poly.entity_id
_entity_poly.type
_entity_poly.pdbx_seq_one_letter_code
_entity_poly.pdbx_strand_id
1 'polypeptide(L)'
;VYDKSIPTVEAIQLFDDFLCELSKRKVQTFIISGNHDSAERMAFGGRLMKESGVYVAPVYAGKTQAVVLEDEWGSINIYLLPFVKPANVKRFFEDEQIENYTDAIRVAVEQMKLNTDERNVLVTHQFVTGAKRSESEDISVGGTDNVDASVFDEFDYVALGHIHGPQKIGRETVRYCGTPLKYSFSEIHHKKSVTIVEMKEKGNVEISTKELAPLRDWCEMKGTYMELTEKAYYENLDQDSYMHITLIDEEDIPEAVRKLQVIYPNLMKLDYDNQRTRGKAAFLEAAEVEEKTPFDIFEELYEKQNNQEMNEEQKKLIHDLVEKIWEGGH
;
A
#
# COMPACT_ATOMS: atom_id res chain seq x y z
N VAL A 1 -3.91 4.33 9.23
CA VAL A 1 -5.06 5.24 9.25
C VAL A 1 -4.82 6.37 8.26
N TYR A 2 -3.72 7.10 8.39
CA TYR A 2 -3.39 8.24 7.54
C TYR A 2 -2.32 7.87 6.50
N ASP A 3 -2.34 8.56 5.35
CA ASP A 3 -1.32 8.41 4.32
C ASP A 3 0.04 8.99 4.73
N LYS A 4 0.02 9.99 5.62
CA LYS A 4 1.23 10.69 6.09
C LYS A 4 1.22 10.86 7.60
N SER A 5 2.42 10.89 8.20
CA SER A 5 2.59 11.11 9.64
C SER A 5 2.06 12.47 10.12
N ILE A 6 1.91 13.43 9.20
CA ILE A 6 1.24 14.72 9.42
C ILE A 6 0.07 14.78 8.45
N PRO A 7 -1.14 14.31 8.85
CA PRO A 7 -2.32 14.34 8.03
C PRO A 7 -2.86 15.77 7.84
N THR A 8 -3.65 15.97 6.78
CA THR A 8 -4.37 17.23 6.59
C THR A 8 -5.52 17.38 7.60
N VAL A 9 -5.99 18.61 7.80
CA VAL A 9 -7.11 18.87 8.72
C VAL A 9 -8.37 18.14 8.27
N GLU A 10 -8.62 18.09 6.96
CA GLU A 10 -9.77 17.39 6.37
C GLU A 10 -9.71 15.88 6.63
N ALA A 11 -8.53 15.28 6.55
CA ALA A 11 -8.36 13.84 6.85
C ALA A 11 -8.61 13.55 8.33
N ILE A 12 -8.16 14.44 9.23
CA ILE A 12 -8.42 14.32 10.68
C ILE A 12 -9.93 14.41 10.94
N GLN A 13 -10.61 15.42 10.35
CA GLN A 13 -12.04 15.63 10.52
C GLN A 13 -12.85 14.43 10.00
N LEU A 14 -12.50 13.92 8.81
CA LEU A 14 -13.17 12.74 8.23
C LEU A 14 -13.04 11.52 9.13
N PHE A 15 -11.85 11.30 9.71
CA PHE A 15 -11.63 10.16 10.60
C PHE A 15 -12.38 10.33 11.94
N ASP A 16 -12.41 11.55 12.50
CA ASP A 16 -13.19 11.87 13.71
C ASP A 16 -14.68 11.63 13.48
N ASP A 17 -15.23 12.15 12.37
CA ASP A 17 -16.63 11.94 12.00
C ASP A 17 -16.97 10.47 11.85
N PHE A 18 -16.07 9.68 11.22
CA PHE A 18 -16.23 8.24 11.06
C PHE A 18 -16.28 7.51 12.42
N LEU A 19 -15.37 7.83 13.34
CA LEU A 19 -15.35 7.23 14.69
C LEU A 19 -16.59 7.63 15.50
N CYS A 20 -17.03 8.88 15.40
CA CYS A 20 -18.25 9.36 16.03
C CYS A 20 -19.47 8.58 15.52
N GLU A 21 -19.57 8.32 14.22
CA GLU A 21 -20.68 7.53 13.65
C GLU A 21 -20.66 6.06 14.08
N LEU A 22 -19.50 5.44 14.21
CA LEU A 22 -19.37 4.07 14.75
C LEU A 22 -19.79 4.04 16.24
N SER A 23 -19.31 4.98 17.03
CA SER A 23 -19.65 5.09 18.45
C SER A 23 -21.16 5.31 18.69
N LYS A 24 -21.82 6.20 17.93
CA LYS A 24 -23.28 6.41 17.97
C LYS A 24 -24.05 5.12 17.70
N ARG A 25 -23.53 4.26 16.84
CA ARG A 25 -24.09 2.94 16.52
C ARG A 25 -23.69 1.85 17.51
N LYS A 26 -22.92 2.20 18.54
CA LYS A 26 -22.39 1.28 19.56
C LYS A 26 -21.55 0.13 18.97
N VAL A 27 -20.85 0.42 17.86
CA VAL A 27 -19.91 -0.52 17.25
C VAL A 27 -18.58 -0.42 18.00
N GLN A 28 -18.14 -1.52 18.60
CA GLN A 28 -16.79 -1.58 19.19
C GLN A 28 -15.76 -1.54 18.06
N THR A 29 -14.83 -0.60 18.15
CA THR A 29 -13.88 -0.29 17.08
C THR A 29 -12.45 -0.50 17.56
N PHE A 30 -11.65 -1.25 16.78
CA PHE A 30 -10.28 -1.61 17.13
C PHE A 30 -9.32 -1.00 16.09
N ILE A 31 -8.36 -0.20 16.52
CA ILE A 31 -7.51 0.61 15.68
C ILE A 31 -6.06 0.40 16.07
N ILE A 32 -5.21 0.20 15.06
CA ILE A 32 -3.75 0.18 15.18
C ILE A 32 -3.14 1.23 14.27
N SER A 33 -1.90 1.62 14.51
CA SER A 33 -1.11 2.41 13.56
C SER A 33 -0.48 1.53 12.49
N GLY A 34 -0.41 2.06 11.26
CA GLY A 34 0.40 1.54 10.18
C GLY A 34 1.79 2.19 10.12
N ASN A 35 2.56 1.85 9.08
CA ASN A 35 3.92 2.37 8.87
C ASN A 35 3.95 3.87 8.47
N HIS A 36 2.86 4.42 7.93
CA HIS A 36 2.72 5.84 7.56
C HIS A 36 2.26 6.72 8.72
N ASP A 37 1.61 6.13 9.72
CA ASP A 37 1.05 6.87 10.84
C ASP A 37 2.11 7.40 11.82
N SER A 38 1.84 8.55 12.45
CA SER A 38 2.52 8.93 13.68
C SER A 38 1.83 8.26 14.87
N ALA A 39 2.48 7.25 15.41
CA ALA A 39 1.94 6.44 16.51
C ALA A 39 1.61 7.32 17.74
N GLU A 40 2.48 8.29 18.08
CA GLU A 40 2.30 9.20 19.20
C GLU A 40 1.09 10.12 19.02
N ARG A 41 0.84 10.60 17.80
CA ARG A 41 -0.33 11.44 17.49
C ARG A 41 -1.62 10.63 17.58
N MET A 42 -1.62 9.41 17.08
CA MET A 42 -2.77 8.50 17.19
C MET A 42 -3.05 8.09 18.65
N ALA A 43 -2.06 8.10 19.53
CA ALA A 43 -2.24 7.80 20.95
C ALA A 43 -3.02 8.89 21.71
N PHE A 44 -3.08 10.11 21.15
CA PHE A 44 -3.77 11.22 21.78
C PHE A 44 -5.27 10.93 21.96
N GLY A 45 -5.75 11.05 23.17
CA GLY A 45 -7.17 10.82 23.49
C GLY A 45 -7.58 9.34 23.59
N GLY A 46 -6.72 8.36 23.29
CA GLY A 46 -7.08 6.94 23.24
C GLY A 46 -7.72 6.40 24.51
N ARG A 47 -7.35 6.90 25.71
CA ARG A 47 -7.99 6.51 26.97
C ARG A 47 -9.45 7.00 27.08
N LEU A 48 -9.72 8.19 26.55
CA LEU A 48 -11.09 8.73 26.50
C LEU A 48 -11.94 8.00 25.44
N MET A 49 -11.35 7.68 24.30
CA MET A 49 -12.00 6.95 23.22
C MET A 49 -12.46 5.56 23.68
N LYS A 50 -11.70 4.90 24.55
CA LYS A 50 -12.04 3.60 25.12
C LYS A 50 -13.40 3.60 25.84
N GLU A 51 -13.74 4.67 26.54
CA GLU A 51 -15.04 4.82 27.19
C GLU A 51 -16.22 4.85 26.19
N SER A 52 -15.93 5.22 24.94
CA SER A 52 -16.87 5.24 23.83
C SER A 52 -16.83 3.96 22.96
N GLY A 53 -16.11 2.92 23.40
CA GLY A 53 -15.98 1.66 22.68
C GLY A 53 -14.95 1.69 21.54
N VAL A 54 -14.07 2.70 21.49
CA VAL A 54 -13.00 2.82 20.49
C VAL A 54 -11.65 2.51 21.15
N TYR A 55 -11.05 1.39 20.78
CA TYR A 55 -9.79 0.87 21.30
C TYR A 55 -8.66 1.20 20.34
N VAL A 56 -7.72 2.04 20.75
CA VAL A 56 -6.58 2.47 19.92
C VAL A 56 -5.29 1.94 20.52
N ALA A 57 -4.54 1.13 19.76
CA ALA A 57 -3.22 0.63 20.13
C ALA A 57 -2.18 1.09 19.10
N PRO A 58 -1.72 2.33 19.17
CA PRO A 58 -0.86 2.89 18.13
C PRO A 58 0.64 2.64 18.40
N VAL A 59 1.03 2.38 19.64
CA VAL A 59 2.43 2.20 20.05
C VAL A 59 2.62 0.84 20.71
N TYR A 60 3.61 0.08 20.24
CA TYR A 60 4.05 -1.13 20.92
C TYR A 60 4.85 -0.77 22.18
N ALA A 61 4.40 -1.25 23.32
CA ALA A 61 4.98 -0.96 24.63
C ALA A 61 5.55 -2.21 25.34
N GLY A 62 6.10 -3.16 24.58
CA GLY A 62 6.68 -4.41 25.07
C GLY A 62 5.69 -5.50 25.41
N LYS A 63 4.38 -5.22 25.36
CA LYS A 63 3.31 -6.19 25.55
C LYS A 63 2.04 -5.78 24.81
N THR A 64 1.28 -6.78 24.40
CA THR A 64 -0.06 -6.59 23.82
C THR A 64 -1.06 -7.33 24.70
N GLN A 65 -2.01 -6.58 25.28
CA GLN A 65 -3.08 -7.15 26.08
C GLN A 65 -4.32 -7.35 25.22
N ALA A 66 -5.03 -8.46 25.43
CA ALA A 66 -6.30 -8.71 24.76
C ALA A 66 -7.39 -7.75 25.24
N VAL A 67 -8.23 -7.30 24.31
CA VAL A 67 -9.58 -6.82 24.61
C VAL A 67 -10.48 -8.03 24.52
N VAL A 68 -11.08 -8.40 25.64
CA VAL A 68 -11.94 -9.58 25.71
C VAL A 68 -13.37 -9.19 25.43
N LEU A 69 -13.98 -9.85 24.47
CA LEU A 69 -15.42 -9.80 24.19
C LEU A 69 -16.04 -11.14 24.56
N GLU A 70 -17.32 -11.13 24.89
CA GLU A 70 -18.07 -12.32 25.25
C GLU A 70 -19.32 -12.45 24.38
N ASP A 71 -19.60 -13.65 23.91
CA ASP A 71 -20.85 -14.00 23.25
C ASP A 71 -21.34 -15.39 23.68
N GLU A 72 -22.35 -15.94 23.02
CA GLU A 72 -22.92 -17.26 23.30
C GLU A 72 -21.92 -18.43 23.15
N TRP A 73 -20.80 -18.22 22.44
CA TRP A 73 -19.74 -19.20 22.21
C TRP A 73 -18.55 -19.02 23.17
N GLY A 74 -18.62 -18.10 24.15
CA GLY A 74 -17.58 -17.78 25.12
C GLY A 74 -16.72 -16.58 24.76
N SER A 75 -15.48 -16.55 25.26
CA SER A 75 -14.56 -15.40 25.09
C SER A 75 -13.96 -15.32 23.68
N ILE A 76 -13.84 -14.09 23.21
CA ILE A 76 -13.04 -13.72 22.03
C ILE A 76 -11.98 -12.73 22.50
N ASN A 77 -10.71 -13.09 22.32
CA ASN A 77 -9.56 -12.26 22.68
C ASN A 77 -9.07 -11.52 21.46
N ILE A 78 -9.16 -10.20 21.44
CA ILE A 78 -8.70 -9.34 20.34
C ILE A 78 -7.40 -8.68 20.73
N TYR A 79 -6.33 -9.02 20.02
CA TYR A 79 -4.98 -8.49 20.20
C TYR A 79 -4.70 -7.43 19.15
N LEU A 80 -4.23 -6.26 19.57
CA LEU A 80 -3.92 -5.12 18.70
C LEU A 80 -2.39 -4.93 18.67
N LEU A 81 -1.75 -5.39 17.60
CA LEU A 81 -0.32 -5.22 17.37
C LEU A 81 -0.09 -4.20 16.24
N PRO A 82 0.32 -2.97 16.55
CA PRO A 82 0.59 -1.95 15.54
C PRO A 82 1.78 -2.35 14.65
N PHE A 83 2.04 -1.54 13.61
CA PHE A 83 3.27 -1.70 12.84
C PHE A 83 4.50 -1.57 13.75
N VAL A 84 5.38 -2.58 13.69
CA VAL A 84 6.63 -2.59 14.44
C VAL A 84 7.81 -2.96 13.53
N LYS A 85 8.93 -2.29 13.78
CA LYS A 85 10.24 -2.66 13.23
C LYS A 85 11.00 -3.52 14.25
N PRO A 86 12.00 -4.32 13.85
CA PRO A 86 12.79 -5.11 14.78
C PRO A 86 13.30 -4.31 15.99
N ALA A 87 13.80 -3.10 15.76
CA ALA A 87 14.26 -2.21 16.82
C ALA A 87 13.18 -1.81 17.85
N ASN A 88 11.90 -1.76 17.43
CA ASN A 88 10.79 -1.44 18.34
C ASN A 88 10.54 -2.53 19.37
N VAL A 89 10.82 -3.79 19.01
CA VAL A 89 10.63 -4.95 19.88
C VAL A 89 11.91 -5.21 20.69
N LYS A 90 13.07 -5.19 20.04
CA LYS A 90 14.38 -5.45 20.64
C LYS A 90 14.65 -4.60 21.88
N ARG A 91 14.21 -3.34 21.93
CA ARG A 91 14.40 -2.46 23.09
C ARG A 91 13.72 -2.94 24.38
N PHE A 92 12.76 -3.88 24.29
CA PHE A 92 12.07 -4.47 25.43
C PHE A 92 12.56 -5.87 25.78
N PHE A 93 13.26 -6.52 24.84
CA PHE A 93 13.70 -7.91 24.93
C PHE A 93 15.17 -8.02 24.46
N GLU A 94 16.07 -7.46 25.25
CA GLU A 94 17.51 -7.35 24.92
C GLU A 94 18.17 -8.73 24.82
N ASP A 95 17.67 -9.73 25.55
CA ASP A 95 18.18 -11.10 25.58
C ASP A 95 17.67 -11.96 24.41
N GLU A 96 16.66 -11.49 23.65
CA GLU A 96 16.11 -12.19 22.52
C GLU A 96 16.88 -11.91 21.22
N GLN A 97 17.07 -12.95 20.42
CA GLN A 97 17.65 -12.80 19.08
C GLN A 97 16.59 -12.26 18.12
N ILE A 98 16.65 -10.96 17.85
CA ILE A 98 15.74 -10.26 16.92
C ILE A 98 16.61 -9.64 15.82
N GLU A 99 16.69 -10.32 14.69
CA GLU A 99 17.51 -9.91 13.54
C GLU A 99 16.66 -9.35 12.40
N ASN A 100 15.42 -9.80 12.27
CA ASN A 100 14.51 -9.46 11.18
C ASN A 100 13.09 -9.23 11.69
N TYR A 101 12.17 -8.92 10.77
CA TYR A 101 10.76 -8.66 11.09
C TYR A 101 10.04 -9.91 11.60
N THR A 102 10.34 -11.09 11.06
CA THR A 102 9.74 -12.35 11.53
C THR A 102 10.08 -12.59 13.01
N ASP A 103 11.34 -12.42 13.40
CA ASP A 103 11.76 -12.57 14.80
C ASP A 103 11.04 -11.58 15.72
N ALA A 104 10.92 -10.32 15.28
CA ALA A 104 10.24 -9.29 16.04
C ALA A 104 8.77 -9.61 16.28
N ILE A 105 8.06 -10.06 15.24
CA ILE A 105 6.64 -10.42 15.36
C ILE A 105 6.49 -11.70 16.18
N ARG A 106 7.36 -12.71 15.99
CA ARG A 106 7.36 -13.94 16.79
C ARG A 106 7.48 -13.63 18.28
N VAL A 107 8.48 -12.84 18.68
CA VAL A 107 8.66 -12.45 20.09
C VAL A 107 7.46 -11.67 20.60
N ALA A 108 6.92 -10.73 19.82
CA ALA A 108 5.75 -9.96 20.23
C ALA A 108 4.50 -10.85 20.43
N VAL A 109 4.31 -11.87 19.59
CA VAL A 109 3.20 -12.85 19.68
C VAL A 109 3.38 -13.78 20.90
N GLU A 110 4.58 -14.31 21.12
CA GLU A 110 4.89 -15.19 22.27
C GLU A 110 4.56 -14.48 23.62
N GLN A 111 4.82 -13.17 23.69
CA GLN A 111 4.50 -12.38 24.89
C GLN A 111 3.00 -12.15 25.11
N MET A 112 2.14 -12.43 24.14
CA MET A 112 0.69 -12.36 24.31
C MET A 112 0.16 -13.50 25.20
N LYS A 113 0.88 -14.63 25.27
CA LYS A 113 0.55 -15.82 26.09
C LYS A 113 -0.89 -16.27 25.82
N LEU A 114 -1.13 -16.59 24.53
CA LEU A 114 -2.45 -16.96 24.04
C LEU A 114 -3.06 -18.13 24.83
N ASN A 115 -4.33 -18.01 25.18
CA ASN A 115 -5.12 -19.17 25.58
C ASN A 115 -5.68 -19.82 24.31
N THR A 116 -5.07 -20.90 23.86
CA THR A 116 -5.43 -21.57 22.61
C THR A 116 -6.78 -22.31 22.68
N ASP A 117 -7.35 -22.47 23.86
CA ASP A 117 -8.72 -23.02 24.05
C ASP A 117 -9.82 -21.99 23.77
N GLU A 118 -9.44 -20.68 23.76
CA GLU A 118 -10.35 -19.58 23.46
C GLU A 118 -10.15 -19.09 22.02
N ARG A 119 -11.11 -18.30 21.55
CA ARG A 119 -11.02 -17.67 20.21
C ARG A 119 -10.07 -16.47 20.25
N ASN A 120 -9.05 -16.48 19.42
CA ASN A 120 -8.00 -15.46 19.38
C ASN A 120 -7.96 -14.75 18.01
N VAL A 121 -8.09 -13.45 18.03
CA VAL A 121 -8.03 -12.58 16.85
C VAL A 121 -6.86 -11.63 16.97
N LEU A 122 -6.03 -11.56 15.94
CA LEU A 122 -4.96 -10.58 15.82
C LEU A 122 -5.34 -9.51 14.80
N VAL A 123 -5.15 -8.25 15.17
CA VAL A 123 -5.15 -7.12 14.24
C VAL A 123 -3.73 -6.59 14.15
N THR A 124 -3.10 -6.64 12.98
CA THR A 124 -1.72 -6.19 12.80
C THR A 124 -1.48 -5.57 11.44
N HIS A 125 -0.39 -4.81 11.29
CA HIS A 125 -0.02 -4.11 10.07
C HIS A 125 1.41 -4.47 9.69
N GLN A 126 1.58 -5.50 8.85
CA GLN A 126 2.88 -6.03 8.47
C GLN A 126 2.85 -6.53 7.01
N PHE A 127 4.01 -6.55 6.36
CA PHE A 127 4.15 -7.24 5.09
C PHE A 127 4.44 -8.73 5.34
N VAL A 128 3.52 -9.59 4.95
CA VAL A 128 3.65 -11.05 5.11
C VAL A 128 4.11 -11.68 3.82
N THR A 129 5.10 -12.56 3.90
CA THR A 129 5.69 -13.27 2.76
C THR A 129 4.60 -13.95 1.92
N GLY A 130 4.68 -13.76 0.61
CA GLY A 130 3.70 -14.28 -0.35
C GLY A 130 2.58 -13.30 -0.71
N ALA A 131 2.50 -12.14 -0.06
CA ALA A 131 1.58 -11.08 -0.45
C ALA A 131 2.01 -10.43 -1.78
N LYS A 132 1.02 -10.11 -2.62
CA LYS A 132 1.22 -9.35 -3.86
C LYS A 132 1.04 -7.88 -3.57
N ARG A 133 2.01 -7.07 -3.94
CA ARG A 133 2.02 -5.61 -3.80
C ARG A 133 1.44 -4.92 -5.03
N SER A 134 0.91 -3.70 -4.84
CA SER A 134 0.58 -2.72 -5.87
C SER A 134 1.70 -1.66 -5.94
N GLU A 135 1.70 -0.83 -6.98
CA GLU A 135 2.67 0.27 -7.12
C GLU A 135 2.50 1.39 -6.09
N SER A 136 1.33 1.44 -5.45
CA SER A 136 0.99 2.42 -4.41
C SER A 136 1.53 2.07 -3.01
N GLU A 137 2.16 0.90 -2.85
CA GLU A 137 2.74 0.46 -1.58
C GLU A 137 4.24 0.73 -1.57
N ASP A 138 4.74 1.28 -0.47
CA ASP A 138 6.16 1.53 -0.29
C ASP A 138 6.95 0.21 -0.25
N ILE A 139 8.05 0.17 -1.00
CA ILE A 139 8.98 -0.95 -0.99
C ILE A 139 10.11 -0.61 -0.04
N SER A 140 10.29 -1.41 1.02
CA SER A 140 11.49 -1.31 1.85
C SER A 140 12.72 -1.68 1.03
N VAL A 141 13.74 -0.85 1.10
CA VAL A 141 15.03 -1.10 0.42
C VAL A 141 15.59 -2.44 0.86
N GLY A 142 15.80 -3.35 -0.10
CA GLY A 142 16.34 -4.69 0.16
C GLY A 142 15.31 -5.77 0.53
N GLY A 143 13.99 -5.48 0.52
CA GLY A 143 12.94 -6.49 0.78
C GLY A 143 13.02 -7.16 2.15
N THR A 144 13.53 -6.46 3.16
CA THR A 144 13.84 -7.00 4.50
C THR A 144 12.67 -6.98 5.47
N ASP A 145 11.52 -6.43 5.06
CA ASP A 145 10.32 -6.23 5.89
C ASP A 145 9.36 -7.44 5.92
N ASN A 146 9.80 -8.58 5.40
CA ASN A 146 9.00 -9.79 5.29
C ASN A 146 8.79 -10.47 6.65
N VAL A 147 7.54 -10.82 6.94
CA VAL A 147 7.13 -11.64 8.08
C VAL A 147 6.67 -13.01 7.58
N ASP A 148 7.17 -14.09 8.17
CA ASP A 148 6.70 -15.44 7.88
C ASP A 148 5.30 -15.65 8.45
N ALA A 149 4.39 -16.22 7.64
CA ALA A 149 2.99 -16.41 8.04
C ALA A 149 2.82 -17.40 9.22
N SER A 150 3.78 -18.29 9.45
CA SER A 150 3.72 -19.28 10.53
C SER A 150 3.67 -18.68 11.93
N VAL A 151 4.15 -17.44 12.10
CA VAL A 151 4.05 -16.72 13.38
C VAL A 151 2.60 -16.46 13.82
N PHE A 152 1.63 -16.66 12.93
CA PHE A 152 0.20 -16.43 13.17
C PHE A 152 -0.62 -17.72 13.35
N ASP A 153 0.02 -18.89 13.39
CA ASP A 153 -0.70 -20.18 13.34
C ASP A 153 -1.64 -20.41 14.52
N GLU A 154 -1.36 -19.84 15.70
CA GLU A 154 -2.18 -20.01 16.91
C GLU A 154 -3.42 -19.10 16.94
N PHE A 155 -3.57 -18.17 15.99
CA PHE A 155 -4.77 -17.32 15.91
C PHE A 155 -5.87 -17.96 15.06
N ASP A 156 -7.12 -17.80 15.47
CA ASP A 156 -8.29 -18.22 14.69
C ASP A 156 -8.51 -17.30 13.49
N TYR A 157 -8.25 -15.99 13.66
CA TYR A 157 -8.31 -15.00 12.59
C TYR A 157 -7.22 -13.93 12.74
N VAL A 158 -6.63 -13.53 11.62
CA VAL A 158 -5.65 -12.44 11.56
C VAL A 158 -6.08 -11.41 10.53
N ALA A 159 -6.44 -10.23 11.01
CA ALA A 159 -6.74 -9.07 10.19
C ALA A 159 -5.45 -8.33 9.87
N LEU A 160 -4.97 -8.46 8.64
CA LEU A 160 -3.74 -7.83 8.15
C LEU A 160 -4.03 -6.48 7.49
N GLY A 161 -3.26 -5.47 7.85
CA GLY A 161 -3.11 -4.21 7.12
C GLY A 161 -1.75 -4.15 6.42
N HIS A 162 -1.51 -3.13 5.62
CA HIS A 162 -0.33 -2.80 4.83
C HIS A 162 -0.56 -2.99 3.32
N ILE A 163 -1.10 -4.11 2.88
CA ILE A 163 -1.31 -4.40 1.47
C ILE A 163 -2.67 -3.89 1.01
N HIS A 164 -2.68 -3.15 -0.11
CA HIS A 164 -3.86 -2.47 -0.66
C HIS A 164 -4.83 -3.42 -1.37
N GLY A 165 -4.32 -4.53 -1.92
CA GLY A 165 -5.13 -5.55 -2.57
C GLY A 165 -5.72 -6.55 -1.59
N PRO A 166 -7.06 -6.80 -1.57
CA PRO A 166 -7.65 -7.83 -0.73
C PRO A 166 -7.15 -9.21 -1.13
N GLN A 167 -6.53 -9.93 -0.20
CA GLN A 167 -5.95 -11.26 -0.44
C GLN A 167 -5.75 -12.05 0.85
N LYS A 168 -5.71 -13.37 0.73
CA LYS A 168 -5.33 -14.28 1.81
C LYS A 168 -3.86 -14.67 1.73
N ILE A 169 -3.28 -15.05 2.86
CA ILE A 169 -1.94 -15.59 2.96
C ILE A 169 -2.01 -17.00 3.54
N GLY A 170 -1.68 -18.00 2.73
CA GLY A 170 -1.80 -19.42 3.11
C GLY A 170 -3.25 -19.82 3.34
N ARG A 171 -3.83 -19.54 4.50
CA ARG A 171 -5.20 -19.89 4.87
C ARG A 171 -6.17 -18.69 4.77
N GLU A 172 -7.47 -18.96 4.64
CA GLU A 172 -8.51 -17.93 4.50
C GLU A 172 -8.57 -16.98 5.71
N THR A 173 -8.24 -17.46 6.88
CA THR A 173 -8.32 -16.74 8.14
C THR A 173 -7.11 -15.85 8.42
N VAL A 174 -6.10 -15.79 7.54
CA VAL A 174 -5.00 -14.83 7.56
C VAL A 174 -5.10 -14.00 6.29
N ARG A 175 -5.58 -12.76 6.40
CA ARG A 175 -5.88 -12.01 5.19
C ARG A 175 -5.78 -10.51 5.33
N TYR A 176 -5.44 -9.89 4.21
CA TYR A 176 -5.58 -8.46 3.99
C TYR A 176 -7.00 -8.15 3.52
N CYS A 177 -7.67 -7.23 4.18
CA CYS A 177 -8.92 -6.65 3.70
C CYS A 177 -8.68 -5.77 2.47
N GLY A 178 -7.50 -5.19 2.37
CA GLY A 178 -7.16 -4.15 1.41
C GLY A 178 -7.64 -2.77 1.86
N THR A 179 -7.42 -1.79 1.00
CA THR A 179 -7.88 -0.42 1.22
C THR A 179 -9.31 -0.22 0.75
N PRO A 180 -10.08 0.73 1.34
CA PRO A 180 -11.47 0.96 0.95
C PRO A 180 -11.61 1.57 -0.45
N LEU A 181 -10.58 2.27 -0.95
CA LEU A 181 -10.54 2.89 -2.26
C LEU A 181 -9.28 2.45 -3.01
N LYS A 182 -9.26 2.68 -4.33
CA LYS A 182 -8.07 2.52 -5.17
C LYS A 182 -7.22 3.78 -5.06
N TYR A 183 -5.90 3.62 -4.93
CA TYR A 183 -4.95 4.73 -4.77
C TYR A 183 -3.97 4.86 -5.94
N SER A 184 -3.98 3.90 -6.87
CA SER A 184 -3.18 3.96 -8.10
C SER A 184 -3.87 3.21 -9.23
N PHE A 185 -3.39 3.43 -10.47
CA PHE A 185 -3.87 2.69 -11.65
C PHE A 185 -3.49 1.20 -11.59
N SER A 186 -2.45 0.81 -10.87
CA SER A 186 -2.12 -0.60 -10.66
C SER A 186 -3.22 -1.36 -9.88
N GLU A 187 -4.10 -0.64 -9.20
CA GLU A 187 -5.21 -1.21 -8.43
C GLU A 187 -6.55 -1.25 -9.18
N ILE A 188 -6.57 -0.88 -10.46
CA ILE A 188 -7.81 -0.73 -11.25
C ILE A 188 -8.68 -1.99 -11.24
N HIS A 189 -8.04 -3.16 -11.22
CA HIS A 189 -8.74 -4.45 -11.20
C HIS A 189 -9.07 -4.95 -9.79
N HIS A 190 -8.70 -4.21 -8.74
CA HIS A 190 -9.04 -4.58 -7.37
C HIS A 190 -10.53 -4.35 -7.10
N LYS A 191 -11.19 -5.35 -6.53
CA LYS A 191 -12.53 -5.22 -5.98
C LYS A 191 -12.41 -4.84 -4.52
N LYS A 192 -12.50 -3.54 -4.24
CA LYS A 192 -12.41 -3.02 -2.87
C LYS A 192 -13.62 -3.47 -2.06
N SER A 193 -13.36 -3.94 -0.85
CA SER A 193 -14.40 -4.55 -0.01
C SER A 193 -14.07 -4.46 1.47
N VAL A 194 -15.08 -4.65 2.32
CA VAL A 194 -14.87 -4.98 3.72
C VAL A 194 -14.97 -6.48 3.89
N THR A 195 -14.11 -7.04 4.73
CA THR A 195 -14.17 -8.44 5.13
C THR A 195 -15.11 -8.57 6.33
N ILE A 196 -16.09 -9.45 6.23
CA ILE A 196 -17.02 -9.81 7.30
C ILE A 196 -16.58 -11.17 7.82
N VAL A 197 -16.34 -11.26 9.12
CA VAL A 197 -15.87 -12.47 9.80
C VAL A 197 -16.88 -12.86 10.84
N GLU A 198 -17.50 -14.01 10.67
CA GLU A 198 -18.41 -14.59 11.65
C GLU A 198 -17.66 -15.70 12.40
N MET A 199 -17.45 -15.48 13.69
CA MET A 199 -16.78 -16.43 14.57
C MET A 199 -17.82 -17.09 15.46
N LYS A 200 -18.00 -18.38 15.28
CA LYS A 200 -18.85 -19.23 16.13
C LYS A 200 -18.00 -19.89 17.22
N GLU A 201 -18.22 -21.16 17.51
CA GLU A 201 -17.37 -21.91 18.42
C GLU A 201 -15.89 -21.92 17.93
N LYS A 202 -14.97 -22.25 18.84
CA LYS A 202 -13.53 -22.31 18.55
C LYS A 202 -13.24 -23.11 17.28
N GLY A 203 -12.51 -22.48 16.36
CA GLY A 203 -12.10 -23.05 15.08
C GLY A 203 -13.16 -22.93 13.96
N ASN A 204 -14.37 -22.47 14.26
CA ASN A 204 -15.41 -22.25 13.26
C ASN A 204 -15.47 -20.75 12.88
N VAL A 205 -14.87 -20.42 11.74
CA VAL A 205 -14.77 -19.05 11.22
C VAL A 205 -15.30 -18.99 9.79
N GLU A 206 -16.36 -18.25 9.57
CA GLU A 206 -16.95 -18.01 8.25
C GLU A 206 -16.52 -16.62 7.76
N ILE A 207 -16.06 -16.53 6.51
CA ILE A 207 -15.57 -15.30 5.92
C ILE A 207 -16.35 -14.97 4.66
N SER A 208 -16.85 -13.75 4.62
CA SER A 208 -17.48 -13.16 3.44
C SER A 208 -16.95 -11.75 3.18
N THR A 209 -17.23 -11.22 2.01
CA THR A 209 -16.82 -9.86 1.65
C THR A 209 -18.01 -9.08 1.13
N LYS A 210 -18.07 -7.79 1.47
CA LYS A 210 -19.04 -6.86 0.89
C LYS A 210 -18.28 -5.80 0.11
N GLU A 211 -18.53 -5.76 -1.20
CA GLU A 211 -17.90 -4.79 -2.10
C GLU A 211 -18.29 -3.36 -1.74
N LEU A 212 -17.31 -2.46 -1.87
CA LEU A 212 -17.47 -1.02 -1.68
C LEU A 212 -17.50 -0.37 -3.07
N ALA A 213 -18.59 0.35 -3.35
CA ALA A 213 -18.70 1.15 -4.57
C ALA A 213 -18.09 2.54 -4.32
N PRO A 214 -17.04 2.94 -5.03
CA PRO A 214 -16.48 4.28 -4.90
C PRO A 214 -17.41 5.32 -5.52
N LEU A 215 -17.32 6.58 -5.10
CA LEU A 215 -18.03 7.70 -5.73
C LEU A 215 -17.58 7.87 -7.19
N ARG A 216 -16.28 7.72 -7.43
CA ARG A 216 -15.65 7.70 -8.76
C ARG A 216 -14.71 6.52 -8.83
N ASP A 217 -14.82 5.73 -9.87
CA ASP A 217 -13.91 4.61 -10.08
C ASP A 217 -12.70 5.04 -10.92
N TRP A 218 -11.77 4.14 -11.13
CA TRP A 218 -10.59 4.32 -11.97
C TRP A 218 -10.76 3.53 -13.26
N CYS A 219 -10.43 4.15 -14.39
CA CYS A 219 -10.58 3.56 -15.71
C CYS A 219 -9.31 3.76 -16.54
N GLU A 220 -8.87 2.71 -17.20
CA GLU A 220 -7.80 2.76 -18.20
C GLU A 220 -8.36 2.58 -19.60
N MET A 221 -7.85 3.38 -20.52
CA MET A 221 -8.22 3.30 -21.93
C MET A 221 -6.99 3.38 -22.81
N LYS A 222 -6.99 2.62 -23.89
CA LYS A 222 -5.92 2.62 -24.88
C LYS A 222 -6.51 2.64 -26.29
N GLY A 223 -6.06 3.56 -27.11
CA GLY A 223 -6.51 3.72 -28.49
C GLY A 223 -5.91 4.95 -29.14
N THR A 224 -6.27 5.19 -30.40
CA THR A 224 -5.92 6.44 -31.07
C THR A 224 -6.75 7.60 -30.53
N TYR A 225 -6.24 8.81 -30.68
CA TYR A 225 -6.97 10.01 -30.29
C TYR A 225 -8.36 10.08 -30.97
N MET A 226 -8.43 9.74 -32.26
CA MET A 226 -9.67 9.76 -33.01
C MET A 226 -10.71 8.75 -32.47
N GLU A 227 -10.27 7.52 -32.18
CA GLU A 227 -11.15 6.49 -31.60
C GLU A 227 -11.66 6.91 -30.24
N LEU A 228 -10.79 7.36 -29.33
CA LEU A 228 -11.15 7.72 -27.97
C LEU A 228 -12.01 9.00 -27.89
N THR A 229 -11.99 9.84 -28.91
CA THR A 229 -12.82 11.07 -29.00
C THR A 229 -14.09 10.88 -29.83
N GLU A 230 -14.29 9.69 -30.43
CA GLU A 230 -15.53 9.37 -31.14
C GLU A 230 -16.71 9.27 -30.16
N LYS A 231 -17.81 9.96 -30.46
CA LYS A 231 -18.98 10.03 -29.57
C LYS A 231 -19.54 8.64 -29.25
N ALA A 232 -19.61 7.77 -30.23
CA ALA A 232 -20.09 6.40 -30.05
C ALA A 232 -19.23 5.58 -29.06
N TYR A 233 -17.95 5.92 -28.93
CA TYR A 233 -17.05 5.29 -27.98
C TYR A 233 -17.30 5.76 -26.54
N TYR A 234 -17.32 7.08 -26.31
CA TYR A 234 -17.34 7.62 -24.94
C TYR A 234 -18.72 7.80 -24.33
N GLU A 235 -19.81 7.86 -25.14
CA GLU A 235 -21.16 8.11 -24.62
C GLU A 235 -21.70 7.03 -23.67
N ASN A 236 -21.12 5.82 -23.74
CA ASN A 236 -21.49 4.69 -22.88
C ASN A 236 -20.51 4.46 -21.71
N LEU A 237 -19.49 5.31 -21.57
CA LEU A 237 -18.52 5.24 -20.48
C LEU A 237 -18.94 6.12 -19.31
N ASP A 238 -18.54 5.75 -18.10
CA ASP A 238 -18.62 6.64 -16.95
C ASP A 238 -17.51 7.69 -17.04
N GLN A 239 -17.88 8.83 -17.65
CA GLN A 239 -16.95 9.95 -17.89
C GLN A 239 -16.51 10.66 -16.58
N ASP A 240 -17.20 10.41 -15.45
CA ASP A 240 -16.83 10.96 -14.14
C ASP A 240 -15.74 10.15 -13.43
N SER A 241 -15.36 8.98 -13.95
CA SER A 241 -14.24 8.18 -13.45
C SER A 241 -12.90 8.90 -13.59
N TYR A 242 -11.94 8.52 -12.73
CA TYR A 242 -10.53 8.94 -12.90
C TYR A 242 -9.89 8.17 -14.04
N MET A 243 -9.43 8.88 -15.07
CA MET A 243 -8.99 8.29 -16.32
C MET A 243 -7.47 8.26 -16.47
N HIS A 244 -6.95 7.12 -16.89
CA HIS A 244 -5.62 6.97 -17.46
C HIS A 244 -5.78 6.62 -18.94
N ILE A 245 -5.29 7.48 -19.83
CA ILE A 245 -5.37 7.29 -21.28
C ILE A 245 -3.99 7.01 -21.84
N THR A 246 -3.88 5.95 -22.63
CA THR A 246 -2.68 5.63 -23.39
C THR A 246 -2.98 5.80 -24.89
N LEU A 247 -2.43 6.84 -25.49
CA LEU A 247 -2.52 7.07 -26.92
C LEU A 247 -1.55 6.18 -27.69
N ILE A 248 -2.02 5.60 -28.81
CA ILE A 248 -1.19 4.80 -29.71
C ILE A 248 -0.87 5.53 -31.01
N ASP A 249 -1.18 6.83 -31.08
CA ASP A 249 -0.81 7.68 -32.21
C ASP A 249 0.69 7.79 -32.33
N GLU A 250 1.24 7.62 -33.54
CA GLU A 250 2.68 7.74 -33.79
C GLU A 250 3.17 9.19 -33.67
N GLU A 251 2.31 10.16 -33.98
CA GLU A 251 2.57 11.56 -33.84
C GLU A 251 1.97 12.13 -32.55
N ASP A 252 2.66 13.06 -31.91
CA ASP A 252 2.16 13.73 -30.72
C ASP A 252 0.95 14.62 -31.07
N ILE A 253 -0.16 14.42 -30.35
CA ILE A 253 -1.34 15.25 -30.51
C ILE A 253 -1.13 16.59 -29.79
N PRO A 254 -1.14 17.73 -30.50
CA PRO A 254 -0.97 19.02 -29.86
C PRO A 254 -2.08 19.27 -28.82
N GLU A 255 -1.71 19.69 -27.60
CA GLU A 255 -2.60 19.95 -26.48
C GLU A 255 -3.52 18.75 -26.12
N ALA A 256 -3.03 17.51 -26.28
CA ALA A 256 -3.82 16.29 -26.09
C ALA A 256 -4.57 16.27 -24.76
N VAL A 257 -3.89 16.58 -23.64
CA VAL A 257 -4.49 16.61 -22.30
C VAL A 257 -5.72 17.53 -22.27
N ARG A 258 -5.56 18.77 -22.76
CA ARG A 258 -6.65 19.75 -22.74
C ARG A 258 -7.84 19.33 -23.60
N LYS A 259 -7.55 18.76 -24.78
CA LYS A 259 -8.60 18.29 -25.68
C LYS A 259 -9.35 17.08 -25.11
N LEU A 260 -8.63 16.14 -24.53
CA LEU A 260 -9.23 14.95 -23.89
C LEU A 260 -10.01 15.32 -22.64
N GLN A 261 -9.57 16.31 -21.86
CA GLN A 261 -10.30 16.79 -20.67
C GLN A 261 -11.66 17.40 -20.97
N VAL A 262 -11.96 17.79 -22.22
CA VAL A 262 -13.31 18.22 -22.63
C VAL A 262 -14.30 17.05 -22.55
N ILE A 263 -13.83 15.82 -22.82
CA ILE A 263 -14.64 14.59 -22.81
C ILE A 263 -14.49 13.87 -21.46
N TYR A 264 -13.27 13.81 -20.96
CA TYR A 264 -12.85 13.09 -19.76
C TYR A 264 -12.35 14.09 -18.70
N PRO A 265 -13.24 14.78 -17.99
CA PRO A 265 -12.85 15.89 -17.11
C PRO A 265 -11.88 15.48 -15.98
N ASN A 266 -11.93 14.21 -15.57
CA ASN A 266 -11.07 13.63 -14.55
C ASN A 266 -9.89 12.86 -15.15
N LEU A 267 -9.34 13.28 -16.30
CA LEU A 267 -8.11 12.74 -16.84
C LEU A 267 -6.95 13.01 -15.90
N MET A 268 -6.41 11.95 -15.30
CA MET A 268 -5.33 11.99 -14.32
C MET A 268 -3.95 11.72 -14.93
N LYS A 269 -3.91 10.86 -15.96
CA LYS A 269 -2.66 10.45 -16.59
C LYS A 269 -2.86 10.27 -18.09
N LEU A 270 -1.88 10.76 -18.87
CA LEU A 270 -1.80 10.56 -20.33
C LEU A 270 -0.42 10.00 -20.67
N ASP A 271 -0.40 8.83 -21.25
CA ASP A 271 0.81 8.20 -21.78
C ASP A 271 0.68 7.99 -23.29
N TYR A 272 1.83 7.74 -23.94
CA TYR A 272 1.91 7.31 -25.34
C TYR A 272 2.58 5.95 -25.44
N ASP A 273 1.98 5.04 -26.21
CA ASP A 273 2.57 3.75 -26.58
C ASP A 273 2.80 3.71 -28.09
N ASN A 274 3.85 4.38 -28.56
CA ASN A 274 4.26 4.46 -29.95
C ASN A 274 5.72 4.00 -30.15
N GLN A 275 6.22 3.99 -31.37
CA GLN A 275 7.57 3.51 -31.67
C GLN A 275 8.64 4.25 -30.86
N ARG A 276 8.48 5.57 -30.69
CA ARG A 276 9.40 6.42 -29.92
C ARG A 276 9.45 6.03 -28.43
N THR A 277 8.27 5.81 -27.81
CA THR A 277 8.21 5.44 -26.39
C THR A 277 8.68 4.02 -26.13
N ARG A 278 8.39 3.08 -27.05
CA ARG A 278 8.89 1.70 -26.99
C ARG A 278 10.42 1.64 -27.19
N GLY A 279 10.96 2.44 -28.09
CA GLY A 279 12.40 2.56 -28.29
C GLY A 279 13.14 3.03 -27.03
N LYS A 280 12.56 4.02 -26.29
CA LYS A 280 13.11 4.47 -25.01
C LYS A 280 13.04 3.41 -23.91
N ALA A 281 11.90 2.69 -23.80
CA ALA A 281 11.73 1.63 -22.82
C ALA A 281 12.73 0.48 -23.05
N ALA A 282 12.84 0.00 -24.30
CA ALA A 282 13.80 -1.05 -24.67
C ALA A 282 15.26 -0.63 -24.41
N PHE A 283 15.56 0.66 -24.52
CA PHE A 283 16.88 1.19 -24.20
C PHE A 283 17.16 1.18 -22.69
N LEU A 284 16.20 1.57 -21.86
CA LEU A 284 16.34 1.54 -20.41
C LEU A 284 16.45 0.10 -19.88
N GLU A 285 15.64 -0.82 -20.37
CA GLU A 285 15.74 -2.25 -20.04
C GLU A 285 17.09 -2.86 -20.46
N ALA A 286 17.62 -2.48 -21.64
CA ALA A 286 18.95 -2.94 -22.08
C ALA A 286 20.08 -2.33 -21.24
N ALA A 287 19.93 -1.12 -20.73
CA ALA A 287 20.89 -0.49 -19.83
C ALA A 287 20.93 -1.13 -18.43
N GLU A 288 19.83 -1.70 -17.98
CA GLU A 288 19.79 -2.46 -16.71
C GLU A 288 20.47 -3.84 -16.81
N VAL A 289 20.63 -4.39 -18.02
CA VAL A 289 21.18 -5.75 -18.22
C VAL A 289 22.70 -5.76 -18.46
N GLU A 290 23.30 -4.65 -18.89
CA GLU A 290 24.76 -4.53 -19.07
C GLU A 290 25.34 -3.67 -17.94
N GLU A 291 26.48 -4.11 -17.36
CA GLU A 291 27.31 -3.30 -16.44
C GLU A 291 27.96 -2.10 -17.16
N LYS A 292 27.11 -1.19 -17.68
CA LYS A 292 27.57 0.05 -18.32
C LYS A 292 27.85 1.11 -17.26
N THR A 293 28.91 1.85 -17.44
CA THR A 293 29.17 2.99 -16.58
C THR A 293 28.13 4.10 -16.83
N PRO A 294 27.84 4.96 -15.86
CA PRO A 294 26.97 6.13 -16.09
C PRO A 294 27.39 7.01 -17.26
N PHE A 295 28.69 7.05 -17.55
CA PHE A 295 29.24 7.76 -18.70
C PHE A 295 28.83 7.08 -20.01
N ASP A 296 28.96 5.76 -20.12
CA ASP A 296 28.59 4.99 -21.31
C ASP A 296 27.09 5.13 -21.63
N ILE A 297 26.25 5.10 -20.59
CA ILE A 297 24.79 5.29 -20.73
C ILE A 297 24.48 6.68 -21.29
N PHE A 298 25.17 7.71 -20.79
CA PHE A 298 24.96 9.08 -21.23
C PHE A 298 25.44 9.29 -22.66
N GLU A 299 26.62 8.76 -23.04
CA GLU A 299 27.18 8.82 -24.37
C GLU A 299 26.22 8.20 -25.40
N GLU A 300 25.72 7.00 -25.11
CA GLU A 300 24.78 6.29 -25.98
C GLU A 300 23.44 7.02 -26.13
N LEU A 301 22.94 7.61 -25.02
CA LEU A 301 21.72 8.43 -25.05
C LEU A 301 21.90 9.68 -25.89
N TYR A 302 23.05 10.37 -25.76
CA TYR A 302 23.38 11.57 -26.53
C TYR A 302 23.44 11.26 -28.03
N GLU A 303 24.14 10.19 -28.41
CA GLU A 303 24.27 9.75 -29.79
C GLU A 303 22.91 9.45 -30.43
N LYS A 304 22.04 8.72 -29.70
CA LYS A 304 20.69 8.40 -30.16
C LYS A 304 19.76 9.61 -30.27
N GLN A 305 19.93 10.61 -29.40
CA GLN A 305 19.09 11.82 -29.45
C GLN A 305 19.55 12.83 -30.50
N ASN A 306 20.85 12.92 -30.76
CA ASN A 306 21.43 13.94 -31.62
C ASN A 306 21.86 13.39 -32.97
N ASN A 307 21.80 12.07 -33.22
CA ASN A 307 22.32 11.39 -34.41
C ASN A 307 23.77 11.72 -34.71
N GLN A 308 24.56 12.03 -33.68
CA GLN A 308 26.00 12.30 -33.76
C GLN A 308 26.67 11.98 -32.42
N GLU A 309 27.95 11.58 -32.49
CA GLU A 309 28.76 11.34 -31.31
C GLU A 309 29.06 12.65 -30.55
N MET A 310 29.30 12.54 -29.24
CA MET A 310 29.79 13.65 -28.43
C MET A 310 31.21 14.03 -28.87
N ASN A 311 31.50 15.35 -28.94
CA ASN A 311 32.85 15.83 -29.13
C ASN A 311 33.67 15.70 -27.82
N GLU A 312 34.99 15.86 -27.92
CA GLU A 312 35.93 15.69 -26.81
C GLU A 312 35.66 16.63 -25.62
N GLU A 313 35.17 17.84 -25.87
CA GLU A 313 34.82 18.80 -24.81
C GLU A 313 33.55 18.35 -24.05
N GLN A 314 32.59 17.82 -24.78
CA GLN A 314 31.35 17.28 -24.22
C GLN A 314 31.61 16.00 -23.39
N LYS A 315 32.43 15.07 -23.90
CA LYS A 315 32.85 13.86 -23.21
C LYS A 315 33.54 14.21 -21.89
N LYS A 316 34.48 15.17 -21.93
CA LYS A 316 35.19 15.64 -20.74
C LYS A 316 34.25 16.28 -19.72
N LEU A 317 33.32 17.12 -20.16
CA LEU A 317 32.33 17.75 -19.26
C LEU A 317 31.46 16.72 -18.54
N ILE A 318 31.00 15.71 -19.27
CA ILE A 318 30.15 14.63 -18.68
C ILE A 318 30.97 13.76 -17.70
N HIS A 319 32.21 13.44 -18.07
CA HIS A 319 33.10 12.69 -17.18
C HIS A 319 33.33 13.42 -15.85
N ASP A 320 33.67 14.72 -15.93
CA ASP A 320 33.86 15.57 -14.74
C ASP A 320 32.59 15.71 -13.89
N LEU A 321 31.40 15.70 -14.51
CA LEU A 321 30.13 15.74 -13.79
C LEU A 321 29.81 14.40 -13.12
N VAL A 322 30.03 13.29 -13.80
CA VAL A 322 29.81 11.94 -13.25
C VAL A 322 30.72 11.71 -12.05
N GLU A 323 32.02 12.06 -12.14
CA GLU A 323 32.96 11.94 -11.02
C GLU A 323 32.50 12.79 -9.83
N LYS A 324 32.14 14.06 -10.04
CA LYS A 324 31.66 14.94 -8.95
C LYS A 324 30.41 14.42 -8.25
N ILE A 325 29.48 13.80 -8.97
CA ILE A 325 28.23 13.27 -8.39
C ILE A 325 28.51 11.99 -7.62
N TRP A 326 29.41 11.13 -8.13
CA TRP A 326 29.72 9.86 -7.47
C TRP A 326 30.68 9.97 -6.30
N GLU A 327 31.67 10.88 -6.38
CA GLU A 327 32.62 11.12 -5.27
C GLU A 327 32.06 12.07 -4.19
N GLY A 328 31.05 12.88 -4.51
CA GLY A 328 30.39 13.81 -3.57
C GLY A 328 29.27 13.22 -2.72
N GLY A 329 29.01 11.93 -2.82
CA GLY A 329 27.92 11.21 -2.16
C GLY A 329 28.32 10.43 -0.91
N HIS A 330 29.29 10.95 -0.11
CA HIS A 330 29.61 10.42 1.22
C HIS A 330 29.38 11.46 2.30
#